data_f8993b66340def547585120bdef8526a
#
_entry.id   f8993b66340def547585120bdef8526a
#
_cell.length_a   1.000
_cell.length_b   1.000
_cell.length_c   1.000
_cell.angle_alpha   90.00
_cell.angle_beta   90.00
_cell.angle_gamma   90.00
#
_symmetry.space_group_name_H-M   'P 1'
#
loop_
_entity.id
_entity.type
_entity.pdbx_description
1 polymer ?
#
loop_
_entity_poly.entity_id
_entity_poly.type
_entity_poly.pdbx_seq_one_letter_code
_entity_poly.pdbx_strand_id
1 'polypeptide(L)'
;MATEDQVDRYARVSALLSGFFDRSAGGLTGAEGAAAGTVRTFALISIGTTVGFTLRYLTYPGIMTGPMPWFSLGTLLAFVGVLLLVRAGRQLAGAALYLTAATIGMIDMAFVLGWGSGHHLYMITSAQLVFLMFTDRQRGWRWLFVVISATAFLVAQLAAPGIGPYAVASELSAVFAVNAIGTATLMFVLSVVAHYRAGAARAEVARYAERAAYLANTDPLTGLANRRPVIARLEQLGSAAVGTYCVAIADLDRFKELNDEHGHACGDRVLAALGDRLRGEVRAADELGRWGGEEFIVVLADTELADAAVMMERMRRIVRDTPVACGDHSHRVTLSIGVSSGVADGASRRVVKRADDALYDAKLAGRDRVCARPYDDAPTAPTPVVRGR
;
A
#
# COMPACT_ATOMS: atom_id res chain seq x y z
N MET A 1 -5.38 -8.59 11.07
CA MET A 1 -6.32 -7.64 10.43
C MET A 1 -6.50 -6.44 11.35
N ALA A 2 -6.03 -5.26 10.96
CA ALA A 2 -6.36 -4.03 11.68
C ALA A 2 -7.83 -3.71 11.41
N THR A 3 -8.61 -3.41 12.44
CA THR A 3 -10.02 -3.03 12.30
C THR A 3 -10.10 -1.70 11.54
N GLU A 4 -11.17 -1.48 10.77
CA GLU A 4 -11.44 -0.26 9.99
C GLU A 4 -11.30 1.01 10.86
N ASP A 5 -11.67 0.93 12.13
CA ASP A 5 -11.52 1.98 13.16
C ASP A 5 -10.04 2.29 13.51
N GLN A 6 -9.14 1.30 13.42
CA GLN A 6 -7.70 1.53 13.59
C GLN A 6 -7.10 2.28 12.37
N VAL A 7 -7.50 1.92 11.16
CA VAL A 7 -7.05 2.58 9.93
C VAL A 7 -7.50 4.05 9.94
N ASP A 8 -8.73 4.32 10.35
CA ASP A 8 -9.30 5.66 10.43
C ASP A 8 -8.65 6.52 11.53
N ARG A 9 -8.26 5.93 12.68
CA ARG A 9 -7.49 6.63 13.72
C ARG A 9 -6.08 6.97 13.23
N TYR A 10 -5.40 6.04 12.57
CA TYR A 10 -4.09 6.30 11.99
C TYR A 10 -4.17 7.40 10.93
N ALA A 11 -5.19 7.39 10.07
CA ALA A 11 -5.39 8.42 9.07
C ALA A 11 -5.64 9.81 9.68
N ARG A 12 -6.47 9.92 10.73
CA ARG A 12 -6.76 11.20 11.42
C ARG A 12 -5.54 11.75 12.15
N VAL A 13 -4.82 10.92 12.91
CA VAL A 13 -3.60 11.35 13.61
C VAL A 13 -2.49 11.68 12.62
N SER A 14 -2.35 10.90 11.56
CA SER A 14 -1.41 11.19 10.46
C SER A 14 -1.76 12.52 9.78
N ALA A 15 -3.03 12.82 9.53
CA ALA A 15 -3.46 14.08 8.93
C ALA A 15 -3.22 15.30 9.85
N LEU A 16 -3.38 15.14 11.17
CA LEU A 16 -3.04 16.18 12.15
C LEU A 16 -1.53 16.44 12.21
N LEU A 17 -0.73 15.36 12.26
CA LEU A 17 0.73 15.45 12.26
C LEU A 17 1.26 15.97 10.92
N SER A 18 0.72 15.50 9.77
CA SER A 18 1.07 16.03 8.46
C SER A 18 0.69 17.50 8.34
N GLY A 19 -0.48 17.90 8.80
CA GLY A 19 -0.89 19.31 8.81
C GLY A 19 0.06 20.24 9.59
N PHE A 20 0.72 19.72 10.63
CA PHE A 20 1.74 20.47 11.37
C PHE A 20 3.10 20.48 10.66
N PHE A 21 3.50 19.35 10.07
CA PHE A 21 4.80 19.19 9.42
C PHE A 21 4.81 19.58 7.92
N ASP A 22 3.68 19.44 7.20
CA ASP A 22 3.61 19.61 5.74
C ASP A 22 3.18 21.01 5.27
N ARG A 23 2.78 21.91 6.18
CA ARG A 23 2.40 23.27 5.78
C ARG A 23 3.57 23.99 5.12
N SER A 24 3.55 24.04 3.80
CA SER A 24 4.45 24.81 2.91
C SER A 24 5.90 24.31 2.79
N ALA A 25 6.10 23.09 2.31
CA ALA A 25 7.42 22.60 1.88
C ALA A 25 7.66 22.90 0.39
N GLY A 26 7.70 24.17 -0.04
CA GLY A 26 8.25 24.59 -1.33
C GLY A 26 7.83 23.80 -2.59
N GLY A 27 6.57 23.28 -2.63
CA GLY A 27 6.10 22.45 -3.77
C GLY A 27 6.51 20.98 -3.74
N LEU A 28 7.24 20.52 -2.73
CA LEU A 28 7.60 19.12 -2.53
C LEU A 28 6.39 18.33 -1.99
N THR A 29 6.16 17.13 -2.53
CA THR A 29 5.04 16.25 -2.15
C THR A 29 5.54 14.89 -1.68
N GLY A 30 4.69 14.10 -1.02
CA GLY A 30 5.00 12.77 -0.55
C GLY A 30 6.14 12.73 0.49
N ALA A 31 7.03 11.74 0.39
CA ALA A 31 8.12 11.52 1.35
C ALA A 31 9.13 12.69 1.42
N GLU A 32 9.38 13.36 0.30
CA GLU A 32 10.28 14.52 0.26
C GLU A 32 9.64 15.75 0.94
N GLY A 33 8.34 15.97 0.74
CA GLY A 33 7.57 17.00 1.44
C GLY A 33 7.56 16.81 2.95
N ALA A 34 7.30 15.58 3.41
CA ALA A 34 7.31 15.22 4.82
C ALA A 34 8.70 15.39 5.47
N ALA A 35 9.77 15.00 4.76
CA ALA A 35 11.15 15.21 5.21
C ALA A 35 11.49 16.70 5.30
N ALA A 36 11.16 17.49 4.28
CA ALA A 36 11.35 18.95 4.25
C ALA A 36 10.60 19.66 5.37
N GLY A 37 9.35 19.26 5.62
CA GLY A 37 8.54 19.76 6.74
C GLY A 37 9.22 19.49 8.09
N THR A 38 9.78 18.29 8.27
CA THR A 38 10.54 17.95 9.48
C THR A 38 11.76 18.86 9.64
N VAL A 39 12.58 19.01 8.61
CA VAL A 39 13.77 19.88 8.65
C VAL A 39 13.38 21.32 9.04
N ARG A 40 12.33 21.85 8.43
CA ARG A 40 11.83 23.19 8.73
C ARG A 40 11.36 23.35 10.18
N THR A 41 10.56 22.41 10.66
CA THR A 41 10.02 22.46 12.03
C THR A 41 11.15 22.43 13.06
N PHE A 42 12.13 21.53 12.88
CA PHE A 42 13.26 21.47 13.79
C PHE A 42 14.19 22.67 13.68
N ALA A 43 14.37 23.27 12.52
CA ALA A 43 15.11 24.51 12.35
C ALA A 43 14.44 25.67 13.14
N LEU A 44 13.11 25.79 13.07
CA LEU A 44 12.36 26.80 13.84
C LEU A 44 12.47 26.60 15.34
N ILE A 45 12.35 25.35 15.82
CA ILE A 45 12.52 25.02 17.24
C ILE A 45 13.95 25.37 17.68
N SER A 46 14.95 25.00 16.88
CA SER A 46 16.37 25.26 17.16
C SER A 46 16.71 26.75 17.17
N ILE A 47 16.08 27.55 16.31
CA ILE A 47 16.18 29.02 16.35
C ILE A 47 15.66 29.53 17.70
N GLY A 48 14.45 29.11 18.08
CA GLY A 48 13.83 29.53 19.34
C GLY A 48 14.66 29.16 20.56
N THR A 49 15.18 27.92 20.60
CA THR A 49 16.04 27.45 21.70
C THR A 49 17.39 28.19 21.73
N THR A 50 18.03 28.41 20.58
CA THR A 50 19.30 29.15 20.50
C THR A 50 19.11 30.59 20.98
N VAL A 51 18.05 31.27 20.58
CA VAL A 51 17.72 32.62 21.07
C VAL A 51 17.48 32.58 22.57
N GLY A 52 16.68 31.65 23.08
CA GLY A 52 16.38 31.52 24.50
C GLY A 52 17.66 31.30 25.35
N PHE A 53 18.54 30.40 24.93
CA PHE A 53 19.83 30.19 25.60
C PHE A 53 20.72 31.43 25.51
N THR A 54 20.81 32.08 24.37
CA THR A 54 21.60 33.30 24.21
C THR A 54 21.11 34.41 25.15
N LEU A 55 19.81 34.64 25.24
CA LEU A 55 19.23 35.62 26.18
C LEU A 55 19.52 35.30 27.65
N ARG A 56 19.43 33.99 28.00
CA ARG A 56 19.78 33.55 29.35
C ARG A 56 21.24 33.80 29.69
N TYR A 57 22.16 33.53 28.76
CA TYR A 57 23.60 33.74 28.96
C TYR A 57 23.98 35.24 29.00
N LEU A 58 23.26 36.11 28.30
CA LEU A 58 23.46 37.57 28.37
C LEU A 58 23.27 38.15 29.81
N THR A 59 22.56 37.41 30.63
CA THR A 59 22.34 37.82 32.07
C THR A 59 23.52 37.46 32.97
N TYR A 60 24.55 36.71 32.49
CA TYR A 60 25.70 36.35 33.33
C TYR A 60 26.93 37.25 33.03
N PRO A 61 27.51 37.88 34.07
CA PRO A 61 28.72 38.69 33.93
C PRO A 61 29.89 37.82 33.40
N GLY A 62 30.60 38.34 32.41
CA GLY A 62 31.81 37.71 31.85
C GLY A 62 31.60 36.82 30.62
N ILE A 63 30.37 36.40 30.29
CA ILE A 63 30.09 35.58 29.07
C ILE A 63 30.25 36.37 27.80
N MET A 64 29.96 37.70 27.85
CA MET A 64 30.03 38.57 26.67
C MET A 64 31.46 38.76 26.12
N THR A 65 32.49 38.48 26.89
CA THR A 65 33.89 38.61 26.46
C THR A 65 34.45 37.29 25.86
N GLY A 66 33.67 36.19 25.92
CA GLY A 66 34.06 34.89 25.41
C GLY A 66 33.60 34.62 23.97
N PRO A 67 33.93 33.46 23.41
CA PRO A 67 33.54 33.04 22.06
C PRO A 67 32.06 32.70 21.92
N MET A 68 31.32 32.51 23.00
CA MET A 68 29.92 32.02 23.02
C MET A 68 28.94 32.84 22.17
N PRO A 69 28.91 34.18 22.23
CA PRO A 69 27.99 34.94 21.42
C PRO A 69 28.20 34.76 19.93
N TRP A 70 29.43 34.59 19.49
CA TRP A 70 29.78 34.35 18.09
C TRP A 70 29.35 32.95 17.62
N PHE A 71 29.49 31.91 18.45
CA PHE A 71 28.99 30.58 18.15
C PHE A 71 27.47 30.53 18.08
N SER A 72 26.79 31.19 19.02
CA SER A 72 25.33 31.33 18.99
C SER A 72 24.82 32.05 17.75
N LEU A 73 25.48 33.12 17.36
CA LEU A 73 25.17 33.85 16.12
C LEU A 73 25.39 32.99 14.86
N GLY A 74 26.53 32.28 14.78
CA GLY A 74 26.84 31.36 13.67
C GLY A 74 25.81 30.24 13.54
N THR A 75 25.42 29.63 14.66
CA THR A 75 24.39 28.58 14.71
C THR A 75 23.01 29.12 14.29
N LEU A 76 22.65 30.32 14.74
CA LEU A 76 21.41 31.00 14.35
C LEU A 76 21.35 31.26 12.84
N LEU A 77 22.45 31.83 12.28
CA LEU A 77 22.57 32.06 10.85
C LEU A 77 22.49 30.76 10.03
N ALA A 78 23.11 29.67 10.52
CA ALA A 78 23.01 28.36 9.89
C ALA A 78 21.54 27.84 9.84
N PHE A 79 20.79 27.95 10.95
CA PHE A 79 19.38 27.54 10.96
C PHE A 79 18.48 28.42 10.09
N VAL A 80 18.76 29.72 9.98
CA VAL A 80 18.10 30.59 8.99
C VAL A 80 18.44 30.12 7.56
N GLY A 81 19.70 29.80 7.30
CA GLY A 81 20.14 29.20 6.01
C GLY A 81 19.40 27.88 5.69
N VAL A 82 19.15 27.05 6.69
CA VAL A 82 18.33 25.83 6.51
C VAL A 82 16.92 26.18 6.03
N LEU A 83 16.27 27.18 6.64
CA LEU A 83 14.92 27.59 6.22
C LEU A 83 14.91 28.11 4.78
N LEU A 84 15.93 28.86 4.36
CA LEU A 84 16.07 29.35 2.99
C LEU A 84 16.30 28.21 2.00
N LEU A 85 17.14 27.22 2.35
CA LEU A 85 17.38 26.04 1.50
C LEU A 85 16.11 25.20 1.32
N VAL A 86 15.38 24.94 2.41
CA VAL A 86 14.12 24.20 2.35
C VAL A 86 13.09 24.95 1.51
N ARG A 87 12.97 26.26 1.68
CA ARG A 87 12.09 27.12 0.86
C ARG A 87 12.45 27.10 -0.61
N ALA A 88 13.75 26.99 -0.95
CA ALA A 88 14.25 26.85 -2.31
C ALA A 88 14.11 25.42 -2.88
N GLY A 89 13.42 24.49 -2.20
CA GLY A 89 13.27 23.10 -2.62
C GLY A 89 14.53 22.23 -2.44
N ARG A 90 15.58 22.73 -1.79
CA ARG A 90 16.84 22.02 -1.57
C ARG A 90 16.85 21.26 -0.25
N GLN A 91 15.90 20.31 -0.09
CA GLN A 91 15.67 19.56 1.15
C GLN A 91 16.93 18.83 1.65
N LEU A 92 17.67 18.15 0.77
CA LEU A 92 18.91 17.43 1.14
C LEU A 92 19.95 18.36 1.75
N ALA A 93 20.21 19.50 1.09
CA ALA A 93 21.17 20.50 1.59
C ALA A 93 20.71 21.12 2.90
N GLY A 94 19.42 21.38 3.06
CA GLY A 94 18.81 21.85 4.30
C GLY A 94 18.98 20.88 5.45
N ALA A 95 18.71 19.59 5.24
CA ALA A 95 18.89 18.54 6.24
C ALA A 95 20.38 18.39 6.65
N ALA A 96 21.27 18.36 5.67
CA ALA A 96 22.72 18.27 5.93
C ALA A 96 23.23 19.48 6.72
N LEU A 97 22.85 20.69 6.33
CA LEU A 97 23.25 21.91 7.06
C LEU A 97 22.68 21.91 8.48
N TYR A 98 21.41 21.52 8.67
CA TYR A 98 20.77 21.44 9.98
C TYR A 98 21.55 20.50 10.90
N LEU A 99 21.78 19.24 10.48
CA LEU A 99 22.45 18.23 11.30
C LEU A 99 23.90 18.61 11.61
N THR A 100 24.60 19.22 10.66
CA THR A 100 25.96 19.70 10.86
C THR A 100 25.98 20.84 11.90
N ALA A 101 25.16 21.86 11.73
CA ALA A 101 25.09 22.98 12.66
C ALA A 101 24.64 22.55 14.08
N ALA A 102 23.64 21.66 14.15
CA ALA A 102 23.18 21.10 15.43
C ALA A 102 24.28 20.31 16.12
N THR A 103 24.99 19.44 15.41
CA THR A 103 26.09 18.63 15.97
C THR A 103 27.22 19.50 16.48
N ILE A 104 27.64 20.51 15.70
CA ILE A 104 28.69 21.47 16.11
C ILE A 104 28.25 22.23 17.35
N GLY A 105 27.02 22.75 17.36
CA GLY A 105 26.49 23.46 18.53
C GLY A 105 26.38 22.62 19.80
N MET A 106 26.06 21.31 19.67
CA MET A 106 26.01 20.38 20.82
C MET A 106 27.42 20.07 21.35
N ILE A 107 28.42 19.90 20.45
CA ILE A 107 29.81 19.73 20.84
C ILE A 107 30.30 20.97 21.59
N ASP A 108 30.08 22.16 21.03
CA ASP A 108 30.47 23.43 21.62
C ASP A 108 29.88 23.56 23.04
N MET A 109 28.56 23.33 23.21
CA MET A 109 27.91 23.39 24.51
C MET A 109 28.44 22.35 25.49
N ALA A 110 28.84 21.15 25.05
CA ALA A 110 29.46 20.13 25.91
C ALA A 110 30.83 20.59 26.42
N PHE A 111 31.62 21.35 25.65
CA PHE A 111 32.89 21.89 26.07
C PHE A 111 32.73 23.15 26.94
N VAL A 112 31.78 24.01 26.63
CA VAL A 112 31.55 25.28 27.33
C VAL A 112 30.92 25.11 28.68
N LEU A 113 29.90 24.28 28.82
CA LEU A 113 29.18 24.00 30.05
C LEU A 113 29.65 22.74 30.75
N GLY A 114 30.35 21.90 30.07
CA GLY A 114 30.84 20.61 30.54
C GLY A 114 29.84 19.46 30.34
N TRP A 115 30.38 18.26 30.48
CA TRP A 115 29.61 17.02 30.35
C TRP A 115 28.44 16.93 31.33
N GLY A 116 28.66 17.43 32.56
CA GLY A 116 27.64 17.48 33.60
C GLY A 116 26.39 18.29 33.28
N SER A 117 26.40 19.10 32.20
CA SER A 117 25.22 19.87 31.76
C SER A 117 24.16 19.04 31.05
N GLY A 118 24.50 17.85 30.55
CA GLY A 118 23.59 16.99 29.80
C GLY A 118 23.28 17.39 28.34
N HIS A 119 23.90 18.44 27.80
CA HIS A 119 23.66 18.87 26.40
C HIS A 119 24.02 17.79 25.35
N HIS A 120 25.03 16.96 25.63
CA HIS A 120 25.44 15.84 24.81
C HIS A 120 24.33 14.82 24.56
N LEU A 121 23.32 14.73 25.45
CA LEU A 121 22.18 13.81 25.30
C LEU A 121 21.36 14.11 24.01
N TYR A 122 21.33 15.37 23.56
CA TYR A 122 20.64 15.72 22.30
C TYR A 122 21.31 15.13 21.05
N MET A 123 22.56 14.68 21.13
CA MET A 123 23.22 13.97 20.01
C MET A 123 22.56 12.61 19.74
N ILE A 124 21.99 11.97 20.80
CA ILE A 124 21.20 10.74 20.66
C ILE A 124 19.93 11.01 19.85
N THR A 125 19.24 12.13 20.16
CA THR A 125 18.02 12.51 19.40
C THR A 125 18.34 12.93 17.97
N SER A 126 19.53 13.48 17.72
CA SER A 126 19.98 13.81 16.37
C SER A 126 20.10 12.56 15.50
N ALA A 127 20.64 11.47 16.03
CA ALA A 127 20.73 10.19 15.32
C ALA A 127 19.34 9.64 14.95
N GLN A 128 18.34 9.79 15.82
CA GLN A 128 16.96 9.41 15.53
C GLN A 128 16.29 10.36 14.51
N LEU A 129 16.57 11.66 14.59
CA LEU A 129 16.02 12.69 13.70
C LEU A 129 16.48 12.50 12.25
N VAL A 130 17.69 11.97 12.04
CA VAL A 130 18.21 11.61 10.71
C VAL A 130 17.20 10.74 9.92
N PHE A 131 16.53 9.77 10.57
CA PHE A 131 15.56 8.90 9.90
C PHE A 131 14.27 9.61 9.48
N LEU A 132 13.99 10.78 10.05
CA LEU A 132 12.82 11.60 9.68
C LEU A 132 13.17 12.70 8.67
N MET A 133 14.45 13.09 8.57
CA MET A 133 14.92 14.17 7.69
C MET A 133 15.39 13.69 6.32
N PHE A 134 15.76 12.42 6.17
CA PHE A 134 16.21 11.87 4.90
C PHE A 134 15.24 10.81 4.38
N THR A 135 15.01 10.81 3.06
CA THR A 135 14.22 9.80 2.37
C THR A 135 15.01 8.51 2.15
N ASP A 136 14.35 7.43 1.74
CA ASP A 136 15.02 6.15 1.45
C ASP A 136 16.00 6.25 0.26
N ARG A 137 15.75 7.16 -0.70
CA ARG A 137 16.69 7.47 -1.78
C ARG A 137 18.01 8.04 -1.28
N GLN A 138 17.99 8.67 -0.11
CA GLN A 138 19.13 9.36 0.51
C GLN A 138 19.80 8.50 1.61
N ARG A 139 19.67 7.16 1.55
CA ARG A 139 20.16 6.22 2.58
C ARG A 139 21.64 6.41 2.92
N GLY A 140 22.50 6.75 1.93
CA GLY A 140 23.93 7.00 2.17
C GLY A 140 24.15 8.19 3.11
N TRP A 141 23.46 9.30 2.86
CA TRP A 141 23.47 10.47 3.73
C TRP A 141 22.93 10.18 5.14
N ARG A 142 21.89 9.37 5.22
CA ARG A 142 21.31 8.92 6.50
C ARG A 142 22.37 8.24 7.38
N TRP A 143 23.03 7.21 6.83
CA TRP A 143 24.06 6.50 7.58
C TRP A 143 25.29 7.36 7.91
N LEU A 144 25.70 8.24 6.99
CA LEU A 144 26.77 9.18 7.24
C LEU A 144 26.48 10.06 8.46
N PHE A 145 25.30 10.65 8.55
CA PHE A 145 24.94 11.50 9.70
C PHE A 145 24.70 10.73 11.00
N VAL A 146 24.26 9.48 10.94
CA VAL A 146 24.21 8.59 12.11
C VAL A 146 25.63 8.36 12.66
N VAL A 147 26.58 8.06 11.79
CA VAL A 147 27.99 7.85 12.19
C VAL A 147 28.59 9.16 12.72
N ILE A 148 28.34 10.30 12.08
CA ILE A 148 28.80 11.62 12.54
C ILE A 148 28.25 11.90 13.95
N SER A 149 26.95 11.71 14.19
CA SER A 149 26.32 11.95 15.50
C SER A 149 26.89 11.02 16.59
N ALA A 150 27.09 9.74 16.26
CA ALA A 150 27.68 8.76 17.18
C ALA A 150 29.14 9.10 17.51
N THR A 151 29.93 9.48 16.51
CA THR A 151 31.32 9.90 16.67
C THR A 151 31.42 11.19 17.49
N ALA A 152 30.56 12.17 17.20
CA ALA A 152 30.48 13.42 17.96
C ALA A 152 30.15 13.18 19.45
N PHE A 153 29.20 12.28 19.72
CA PHE A 153 28.89 11.86 21.10
C PHE A 153 30.11 11.23 21.78
N LEU A 154 30.80 10.32 21.12
CA LEU A 154 32.02 9.66 21.70
C LEU A 154 33.15 10.67 21.94
N VAL A 155 33.37 11.58 20.99
CA VAL A 155 34.38 12.63 21.15
C VAL A 155 34.03 13.55 22.33
N ALA A 156 32.78 13.97 22.45
CA ALA A 156 32.33 14.78 23.58
C ALA A 156 32.46 14.02 24.90
N GLN A 157 32.14 12.72 24.95
CA GLN A 157 32.27 11.87 26.12
C GLN A 157 33.73 11.76 26.59
N LEU A 158 34.68 11.65 25.69
CA LEU A 158 36.08 11.43 25.99
C LEU A 158 36.88 12.71 26.29
N ALA A 159 36.47 13.82 25.68
CA ALA A 159 37.28 15.05 25.64
C ALA A 159 36.65 16.24 26.38
N ALA A 160 35.31 16.27 26.57
CA ALA A 160 34.68 17.40 27.27
C ALA A 160 34.93 17.34 28.78
N PRO A 161 35.18 18.48 29.41
CA PRO A 161 35.40 18.53 30.88
C PRO A 161 34.07 18.20 31.61
N GLY A 162 34.17 17.62 32.82
CA GLY A 162 33.00 17.37 33.66
C GLY A 162 32.23 18.64 34.02
N ILE A 163 32.97 19.69 34.33
CA ILE A 163 32.45 21.06 34.54
C ILE A 163 33.19 21.97 33.56
N GLY A 164 32.45 22.67 32.73
CA GLY A 164 33.02 23.59 31.72
C GLY A 164 33.37 24.95 32.32
N PRO A 165 34.18 25.76 31.61
CA PRO A 165 34.69 27.03 32.11
C PRO A 165 33.63 28.08 32.41
N TYR A 166 32.43 27.94 31.82
CA TYR A 166 31.31 28.86 32.03
C TYR A 166 30.13 28.24 32.77
N ALA A 167 30.34 27.03 33.35
CA ALA A 167 29.32 26.35 34.12
C ALA A 167 29.24 26.92 35.56
N VAL A 168 28.02 27.14 36.04
CA VAL A 168 27.76 27.42 37.46
C VAL A 168 27.53 26.10 38.17
N ALA A 169 28.48 25.66 38.97
CA ALA A 169 28.46 24.33 39.60
C ALA A 169 27.19 24.04 40.42
N SER A 170 26.62 25.05 41.08
CA SER A 170 25.37 24.92 41.85
C SER A 170 24.12 24.71 40.98
N GLU A 171 24.15 25.09 39.71
CA GLU A 171 23.02 24.97 38.77
C GLU A 171 23.14 23.73 37.88
N LEU A 172 24.29 23.06 37.84
CA LEU A 172 24.61 22.03 36.85
C LEU A 172 23.67 20.83 36.92
N SER A 173 23.25 20.42 38.12
CA SER A 173 22.29 19.32 38.32
C SER A 173 20.89 19.67 37.79
N ALA A 174 20.46 20.90 37.97
CA ALA A 174 19.17 21.38 37.45
C ALA A 174 19.21 21.48 35.93
N VAL A 175 20.29 21.98 35.34
CA VAL A 175 20.50 22.04 33.89
C VAL A 175 20.53 20.64 33.28
N PHE A 176 21.22 19.69 33.90
CA PHE A 176 21.22 18.28 33.47
C PHE A 176 19.81 17.70 33.49
N ALA A 177 19.07 17.89 34.61
CA ALA A 177 17.71 17.37 34.71
C ALA A 177 16.79 17.91 33.60
N VAL A 178 16.86 19.21 33.34
CA VAL A 178 16.09 19.84 32.25
C VAL A 178 16.45 19.25 30.87
N ASN A 179 17.74 19.11 30.60
CA ASN A 179 18.21 18.54 29.31
C ASN A 179 17.87 17.05 29.17
N ALA A 180 17.96 16.28 30.26
CA ALA A 180 17.58 14.86 30.26
C ALA A 180 16.07 14.68 30.02
N ILE A 181 15.24 15.47 30.72
CA ILE A 181 13.78 15.46 30.51
C ILE A 181 13.44 15.91 29.07
N GLY A 182 14.07 16.99 28.58
CA GLY A 182 13.88 17.49 27.22
C GLY A 182 14.25 16.45 26.17
N THR A 183 15.40 15.80 26.35
CA THR A 183 15.85 14.70 25.48
C THR A 183 14.89 13.51 25.48
N ALA A 184 14.48 13.05 26.67
CA ALA A 184 13.54 11.94 26.81
C ALA A 184 12.18 12.26 26.14
N THR A 185 11.67 13.46 26.37
CA THR A 185 10.42 13.94 25.76
C THR A 185 10.55 13.99 24.23
N LEU A 186 11.66 14.53 23.71
CA LEU A 186 11.90 14.61 22.28
C LEU A 186 12.04 13.22 21.65
N MET A 187 12.76 12.30 22.30
CA MET A 187 12.85 10.91 21.84
C MET A 187 11.49 10.23 21.78
N PHE A 188 10.66 10.42 22.80
CA PHE A 188 9.30 9.89 22.81
C PHE A 188 8.47 10.44 21.64
N VAL A 189 8.45 11.76 21.47
CA VAL A 189 7.71 12.42 20.38
C VAL A 189 8.21 11.93 19.01
N LEU A 190 9.54 11.86 18.80
CA LEU A 190 10.10 11.37 17.53
C LEU A 190 9.72 9.90 17.27
N SER A 191 9.72 9.06 18.31
CA SER A 191 9.31 7.65 18.20
C SER A 191 7.84 7.52 17.85
N VAL A 192 6.97 8.32 18.45
CA VAL A 192 5.55 8.38 18.13
C VAL A 192 5.33 8.82 16.67
N VAL A 193 6.00 9.90 16.24
CA VAL A 193 5.90 10.38 14.85
C VAL A 193 6.39 9.33 13.87
N ALA A 194 7.53 8.69 14.15
CA ALA A 194 8.07 7.62 13.29
C ALA A 194 7.11 6.43 13.20
N HIS A 195 6.51 6.01 14.33
CA HIS A 195 5.54 4.93 14.38
C HIS A 195 4.30 5.22 13.51
N TYR A 196 3.71 6.41 13.64
CA TYR A 196 2.55 6.80 12.85
C TYR A 196 2.87 6.91 11.35
N ARG A 197 4.02 7.47 10.98
CA ARG A 197 4.46 7.53 9.57
C ARG A 197 4.66 6.15 8.97
N ALA A 198 5.30 5.25 9.71
CA ALA A 198 5.48 3.86 9.26
C ALA A 198 4.14 3.13 9.12
N GLY A 199 3.20 3.36 10.04
CA GLY A 199 1.84 2.81 9.96
C GLY A 199 1.08 3.30 8.73
N ALA A 200 1.10 4.60 8.46
CA ALA A 200 0.45 5.20 7.30
C ALA A 200 1.03 4.67 5.97
N ALA A 201 2.36 4.56 5.86
CA ALA A 201 3.01 4.01 4.68
C ALA A 201 2.65 2.53 4.44
N ARG A 202 2.59 1.71 5.50
CA ARG A 202 2.16 0.30 5.40
C ARG A 202 0.71 0.19 4.95
N ALA A 203 -0.19 1.01 5.48
CA ALA A 203 -1.61 1.03 5.11
C ALA A 203 -1.79 1.44 3.63
N GLU A 204 -0.99 2.38 3.13
CA GLU A 204 -1.01 2.78 1.74
C GLU A 204 -0.55 1.64 0.81
N VAL A 205 0.56 0.98 1.13
CA VAL A 205 1.07 -0.18 0.39
C VAL A 205 0.04 -1.31 0.37
N ALA A 206 -0.61 -1.59 1.51
CA ALA A 206 -1.66 -2.62 1.60
C ALA A 206 -2.85 -2.29 0.68
N ARG A 207 -3.30 -1.03 0.64
CA ARG A 207 -4.37 -0.60 -0.28
C ARG A 207 -3.98 -0.73 -1.75
N TYR A 208 -2.74 -0.37 -2.10
CA TYR A 208 -2.26 -0.56 -3.47
C TYR A 208 -2.19 -2.05 -3.84
N ALA A 209 -1.71 -2.91 -2.94
CA ALA A 209 -1.66 -4.36 -3.15
C ALA A 209 -3.06 -4.96 -3.33
N GLU A 210 -4.03 -4.57 -2.50
CA GLU A 210 -5.44 -5.00 -2.60
C GLU A 210 -6.06 -4.56 -3.94
N ARG A 211 -5.86 -3.30 -4.31
CA ARG A 211 -6.36 -2.78 -5.59
C ARG A 211 -5.69 -3.46 -6.79
N ALA A 212 -4.39 -3.73 -6.71
CA ALA A 212 -3.68 -4.48 -7.75
C ALA A 212 -4.19 -5.93 -7.84
N ALA A 213 -4.44 -6.58 -6.70
CA ALA A 213 -5.02 -7.92 -6.65
C ALA A 213 -6.44 -7.95 -7.23
N TYR A 214 -7.27 -6.96 -6.90
CA TYR A 214 -8.61 -6.83 -7.48
C TYR A 214 -8.55 -6.70 -9.00
N LEU A 215 -7.74 -5.76 -9.53
CA LEU A 215 -7.59 -5.55 -10.97
C LEU A 215 -6.98 -6.76 -11.69
N ALA A 216 -6.11 -7.52 -11.03
CA ALA A 216 -5.49 -8.72 -11.58
C ALA A 216 -6.43 -9.94 -11.62
N ASN A 217 -7.48 -9.96 -10.79
CA ASN A 217 -8.34 -11.12 -10.60
C ASN A 217 -9.80 -10.90 -11.04
N THR A 218 -10.18 -9.66 -11.36
CA THR A 218 -11.56 -9.31 -11.69
C THR A 218 -11.65 -8.80 -13.11
N ASP A 219 -12.69 -9.18 -13.84
CA ASP A 219 -13.03 -8.61 -15.15
C ASP A 219 -13.67 -7.23 -14.96
N PRO A 220 -13.11 -6.16 -15.55
CA PRO A 220 -13.55 -4.80 -15.27
C PRO A 220 -14.96 -4.48 -15.83
N LEU A 221 -15.45 -5.24 -16.80
CA LEU A 221 -16.77 -5.02 -17.41
C LEU A 221 -17.87 -5.65 -16.57
N THR A 222 -17.68 -6.90 -16.16
CA THR A 222 -18.71 -7.69 -15.46
C THR A 222 -18.56 -7.70 -13.94
N GLY A 223 -17.40 -7.29 -13.43
CA GLY A 223 -17.06 -7.38 -12.02
C GLY A 223 -16.94 -8.82 -11.50
N LEU A 224 -17.02 -9.83 -12.37
CA LEU A 224 -16.80 -11.24 -12.03
C LEU A 224 -15.30 -11.56 -11.94
N ALA A 225 -14.99 -12.75 -11.41
CA ALA A 225 -13.65 -13.29 -11.52
C ALA A 225 -13.22 -13.34 -13.00
N ASN A 226 -11.98 -12.97 -13.29
CA ASN A 226 -11.41 -13.24 -14.60
C ASN A 226 -10.88 -14.70 -14.64
N ARG A 227 -10.27 -15.10 -15.74
CA ARG A 227 -9.78 -16.46 -15.96
C ARG A 227 -8.80 -16.96 -14.89
N ARG A 228 -8.04 -16.06 -14.27
CA ARG A 228 -6.94 -16.44 -13.37
C ARG A 228 -7.41 -17.09 -12.05
N PRO A 229 -8.28 -16.48 -11.24
CA PRO A 229 -8.80 -17.12 -10.02
C PRO A 229 -9.61 -18.36 -10.33
N VAL A 230 -10.35 -18.40 -11.46
CA VAL A 230 -11.08 -19.61 -11.87
C VAL A 230 -10.13 -20.79 -12.10
N ILE A 231 -9.01 -20.57 -12.78
CA ILE A 231 -7.99 -21.63 -12.97
C ILE A 231 -7.43 -22.08 -11.62
N ALA A 232 -7.09 -21.14 -10.74
CA ALA A 232 -6.59 -21.48 -9.40
C ALA A 232 -7.61 -22.31 -8.60
N ARG A 233 -8.90 -21.99 -8.69
CA ARG A 233 -9.98 -22.76 -8.05
C ARG A 233 -10.10 -24.17 -8.63
N LEU A 234 -10.02 -24.32 -9.94
CA LEU A 234 -10.03 -25.61 -10.63
C LEU A 234 -8.84 -26.50 -10.23
N GLU A 235 -7.65 -25.91 -10.13
CA GLU A 235 -6.44 -26.64 -9.69
C GLU A 235 -6.57 -27.06 -8.23
N GLN A 236 -7.12 -26.21 -7.38
CA GLN A 236 -7.39 -26.52 -5.98
C GLN A 236 -8.36 -27.71 -5.83
N LEU A 237 -9.47 -27.71 -6.56
CA LEU A 237 -10.46 -28.78 -6.51
C LEU A 237 -9.91 -30.08 -7.14
N GLY A 238 -9.19 -29.98 -8.26
CA GLY A 238 -8.58 -31.14 -8.92
C GLY A 238 -7.47 -31.80 -8.08
N SER A 239 -6.80 -31.06 -7.21
CA SER A 239 -5.74 -31.57 -6.32
C SER A 239 -6.20 -31.92 -4.91
N ALA A 240 -7.48 -31.77 -4.59
CA ALA A 240 -8.04 -32.18 -3.30
C ALA A 240 -7.89 -33.70 -3.07
N ALA A 241 -7.86 -34.12 -1.80
CA ALA A 241 -7.69 -35.54 -1.49
C ALA A 241 -8.93 -36.38 -1.84
N VAL A 242 -10.12 -35.79 -1.78
CA VAL A 242 -11.43 -36.40 -2.10
C VAL A 242 -12.38 -35.25 -2.48
N GLY A 243 -13.27 -35.48 -3.42
CA GLY A 243 -14.34 -34.54 -3.76
C GLY A 243 -14.79 -34.67 -5.21
N THR A 244 -16.03 -34.34 -5.44
CA THR A 244 -16.60 -34.16 -6.78
C THR A 244 -16.80 -32.66 -7.04
N TYR A 245 -16.69 -32.24 -8.26
CA TYR A 245 -17.00 -30.87 -8.66
C TYR A 245 -17.57 -30.86 -10.09
N CYS A 246 -18.26 -29.82 -10.44
CA CYS A 246 -18.71 -29.61 -11.81
C CYS A 246 -18.15 -28.31 -12.38
N VAL A 247 -17.96 -28.31 -13.69
CA VAL A 247 -17.59 -27.14 -14.49
C VAL A 247 -18.67 -26.91 -15.54
N ALA A 248 -19.16 -25.67 -15.61
CA ALA A 248 -20.04 -25.27 -16.69
C ALA A 248 -19.41 -24.13 -17.46
N ILE A 249 -19.47 -24.18 -18.79
CA ILE A 249 -19.11 -23.08 -19.69
C ILE A 249 -20.39 -22.61 -20.38
N ALA A 250 -20.68 -21.34 -20.26
CA ALA A 250 -21.84 -20.69 -20.86
C ALA A 250 -21.36 -19.65 -21.88
N ASP A 251 -22.02 -19.61 -23.02
CA ASP A 251 -21.71 -18.68 -24.10
C ASP A 251 -23.01 -17.98 -24.55
N LEU A 252 -22.90 -16.66 -24.79
CA LEU A 252 -24.03 -15.83 -25.19
C LEU A 252 -24.35 -16.05 -26.68
N ASP A 253 -25.51 -16.61 -26.92
CA ASP A 253 -25.94 -16.92 -28.27
C ASP A 253 -26.06 -15.68 -29.15
N ARG A 254 -25.46 -15.72 -30.35
CA ARG A 254 -25.49 -14.66 -31.36
C ARG A 254 -25.01 -13.29 -30.88
N PHE A 255 -24.07 -13.27 -29.94
CA PHE A 255 -23.54 -12.03 -29.38
C PHE A 255 -22.88 -11.13 -30.43
N LYS A 256 -22.23 -11.72 -31.44
CA LYS A 256 -21.66 -10.97 -32.55
C LYS A 256 -22.75 -10.24 -33.34
N GLU A 257 -23.86 -10.92 -33.64
CA GLU A 257 -25.00 -10.30 -34.36
C GLU A 257 -25.56 -9.10 -33.55
N LEU A 258 -25.69 -9.25 -32.23
CA LEU A 258 -26.12 -8.16 -31.36
C LEU A 258 -25.15 -6.96 -31.41
N ASN A 259 -23.85 -7.20 -31.41
CA ASN A 259 -22.84 -6.15 -31.52
C ASN A 259 -22.86 -5.46 -32.88
N ASP A 260 -23.01 -6.25 -33.96
CA ASP A 260 -23.02 -5.74 -35.33
C ASP A 260 -24.26 -4.86 -35.59
N GLU A 261 -25.41 -5.19 -34.95
CA GLU A 261 -26.69 -4.46 -35.12
C GLU A 261 -26.80 -3.25 -34.17
N HIS A 262 -26.34 -3.39 -32.90
CA HIS A 262 -26.61 -2.39 -31.83
C HIS A 262 -25.33 -1.75 -31.26
N GLY A 263 -24.18 -2.10 -31.79
CA GLY A 263 -22.88 -1.59 -31.42
C GLY A 263 -22.31 -2.19 -30.12
N HIS A 264 -20.99 -2.14 -29.96
CA HIS A 264 -20.26 -2.72 -28.83
C HIS A 264 -20.71 -2.19 -27.47
N ALA A 265 -21.14 -0.93 -27.38
CA ALA A 265 -21.62 -0.36 -26.12
C ALA A 265 -22.92 -1.02 -25.61
N CYS A 266 -23.76 -1.56 -26.53
CA CYS A 266 -24.91 -2.38 -26.13
C CYS A 266 -24.46 -3.78 -25.68
N GLY A 267 -23.55 -4.42 -26.43
CA GLY A 267 -22.97 -5.70 -26.01
C GLY A 267 -22.32 -5.65 -24.63
N ASP A 268 -21.57 -4.60 -24.35
CA ASP A 268 -20.96 -4.40 -23.03
C ASP A 268 -22.01 -4.30 -21.91
N ARG A 269 -23.10 -3.56 -22.13
CA ARG A 269 -24.21 -3.51 -21.17
C ARG A 269 -24.88 -4.86 -20.96
N VAL A 270 -25.04 -5.64 -22.02
CA VAL A 270 -25.58 -7.00 -21.95
C VAL A 270 -24.67 -7.89 -21.10
N LEU A 271 -23.37 -7.89 -21.36
CA LEU A 271 -22.40 -8.68 -20.60
C LEU A 271 -22.35 -8.28 -19.11
N ALA A 272 -22.38 -6.99 -18.80
CA ALA A 272 -22.43 -6.49 -17.44
C ALA A 272 -23.70 -6.94 -16.69
N ALA A 273 -24.87 -6.78 -17.34
CA ALA A 273 -26.14 -7.21 -16.81
C ALA A 273 -26.21 -8.73 -16.57
N LEU A 274 -25.63 -9.52 -17.46
CA LEU A 274 -25.51 -10.97 -17.28
C LEU A 274 -24.61 -11.30 -16.08
N GLY A 275 -23.45 -10.65 -15.96
CA GLY A 275 -22.57 -10.84 -14.83
C GLY A 275 -23.27 -10.66 -13.48
N ASP A 276 -24.06 -9.59 -13.35
CA ASP A 276 -24.81 -9.30 -12.12
C ASP A 276 -25.92 -10.35 -11.85
N ARG A 277 -26.65 -10.78 -12.88
CA ARG A 277 -27.69 -11.80 -12.74
C ARG A 277 -27.13 -13.16 -12.34
N LEU A 278 -26.07 -13.59 -13.03
CA LEU A 278 -25.47 -14.90 -12.77
C LEU A 278 -24.80 -14.95 -11.39
N ARG A 279 -24.26 -13.82 -10.90
CA ARG A 279 -23.67 -13.72 -9.54
C ARG A 279 -24.72 -14.02 -8.44
N GLY A 280 -25.96 -13.63 -8.64
CA GLY A 280 -27.04 -13.91 -7.69
C GLY A 280 -27.43 -15.39 -7.59
N GLU A 281 -26.97 -16.23 -8.53
CA GLU A 281 -27.37 -17.64 -8.63
C GLU A 281 -26.31 -18.61 -8.08
N VAL A 282 -25.08 -18.14 -7.81
CA VAL A 282 -23.98 -18.97 -7.30
C VAL A 282 -23.83 -18.84 -5.79
N ARG A 283 -23.39 -19.92 -5.14
CA ARG A 283 -23.11 -19.95 -3.69
C ARG A 283 -21.71 -19.38 -3.42
N ALA A 284 -21.43 -19.03 -2.17
CA ALA A 284 -20.12 -18.57 -1.74
C ALA A 284 -18.99 -19.62 -1.93
N ALA A 285 -19.33 -20.91 -2.01
CA ALA A 285 -18.39 -22.01 -2.25
C ALA A 285 -18.05 -22.18 -3.74
N ASP A 286 -18.89 -21.64 -4.63
CA ASP A 286 -18.76 -21.74 -6.07
C ASP A 286 -17.95 -20.57 -6.63
N GLU A 287 -17.37 -20.75 -7.80
CA GLU A 287 -16.66 -19.69 -8.50
C GLU A 287 -17.36 -19.37 -9.83
N LEU A 288 -17.66 -18.10 -10.05
CA LEU A 288 -18.22 -17.61 -11.31
C LEU A 288 -17.24 -16.61 -11.92
N GLY A 289 -16.86 -16.83 -13.17
CA GLY A 289 -15.93 -15.96 -13.87
C GLY A 289 -16.30 -15.70 -15.32
N ARG A 290 -15.75 -14.61 -15.88
CA ARG A 290 -15.74 -14.36 -17.32
C ARG A 290 -14.54 -15.09 -17.92
N TRP A 291 -14.82 -16.06 -18.79
CA TRP A 291 -13.81 -16.96 -19.33
C TRP A 291 -13.17 -16.43 -20.62
N GLY A 292 -13.96 -15.74 -21.44
CA GLY A 292 -13.58 -15.15 -22.71
C GLY A 292 -14.41 -13.91 -23.02
N GLY A 293 -14.46 -13.50 -24.29
CA GLY A 293 -15.21 -12.33 -24.75
C GLY A 293 -16.68 -12.34 -24.32
N GLU A 294 -17.40 -13.40 -24.71
CA GLU A 294 -18.82 -13.61 -24.43
C GLU A 294 -19.09 -14.88 -23.60
N GLU A 295 -18.00 -15.49 -23.08
CA GLU A 295 -18.06 -16.74 -22.36
C GLU A 295 -17.95 -16.53 -20.84
N PHE A 296 -18.77 -17.26 -20.10
CA PHE A 296 -18.78 -17.34 -18.66
C PHE A 296 -18.43 -18.77 -18.22
N ILE A 297 -17.80 -18.93 -17.08
CA ILE A 297 -17.50 -20.21 -16.49
C ILE A 297 -18.00 -20.26 -15.06
N VAL A 298 -18.58 -21.38 -14.67
CA VAL A 298 -19.00 -21.67 -13.29
C VAL A 298 -18.31 -22.93 -12.82
N VAL A 299 -17.68 -22.85 -11.66
CA VAL A 299 -17.05 -23.98 -10.97
C VAL A 299 -17.85 -24.27 -9.71
N LEU A 300 -18.48 -25.42 -9.65
CA LEU A 300 -19.38 -25.85 -8.58
C LEU A 300 -18.66 -26.87 -7.71
N ALA A 301 -18.35 -26.53 -6.47
CA ALA A 301 -17.71 -27.42 -5.51
C ALA A 301 -18.78 -28.40 -4.93
N ASP A 302 -18.36 -29.63 -4.63
CA ASP A 302 -19.18 -30.67 -3.98
C ASP A 302 -20.59 -30.80 -4.60
N THR A 303 -20.64 -30.82 -5.93
CA THR A 303 -21.90 -30.80 -6.68
C THR A 303 -21.92 -31.94 -7.70
N GLU A 304 -23.01 -32.70 -7.69
CA GLU A 304 -23.25 -33.76 -8.67
C GLU A 304 -23.70 -33.20 -10.02
N LEU A 305 -23.46 -33.94 -11.10
CA LEU A 305 -23.74 -33.48 -12.47
C LEU A 305 -25.24 -33.13 -12.68
N ALA A 306 -26.13 -33.90 -12.08
CA ALA A 306 -27.59 -33.67 -12.19
C ALA A 306 -27.99 -32.33 -11.55
N ASP A 307 -27.45 -32.04 -10.36
CA ASP A 307 -27.72 -30.79 -9.64
C ASP A 307 -27.10 -29.59 -10.35
N ALA A 308 -25.88 -29.76 -10.89
CA ALA A 308 -25.23 -28.77 -11.71
C ALA A 308 -26.06 -28.42 -12.96
N ALA A 309 -26.59 -29.44 -13.66
CA ALA A 309 -27.43 -29.24 -14.82
C ALA A 309 -28.75 -28.49 -14.48
N VAL A 310 -29.37 -28.80 -13.33
CA VAL A 310 -30.57 -28.08 -12.85
C VAL A 310 -30.25 -26.60 -12.57
N MET A 311 -29.11 -26.34 -11.92
CA MET A 311 -28.66 -24.98 -11.62
C MET A 311 -28.40 -24.18 -12.92
N MET A 312 -27.70 -24.79 -13.88
CA MET A 312 -27.42 -24.17 -15.16
C MET A 312 -28.70 -23.91 -15.97
N GLU A 313 -29.67 -24.79 -15.93
CA GLU A 313 -30.97 -24.60 -16.56
C GLU A 313 -31.74 -23.42 -15.93
N ARG A 314 -31.64 -23.23 -14.61
CA ARG A 314 -32.19 -22.07 -13.92
C ARG A 314 -31.49 -20.78 -14.38
N MET A 315 -30.17 -20.75 -14.43
CA MET A 315 -29.39 -19.60 -14.94
C MET A 315 -29.79 -19.25 -16.38
N ARG A 316 -29.87 -20.25 -17.25
CA ARG A 316 -30.29 -20.08 -18.64
C ARG A 316 -31.66 -19.40 -18.75
N ARG A 317 -32.65 -19.89 -17.96
CA ARG A 317 -34.02 -19.32 -17.93
C ARG A 317 -34.02 -17.88 -17.45
N ILE A 318 -33.30 -17.55 -16.38
CA ILE A 318 -33.21 -16.20 -15.85
C ILE A 318 -32.67 -15.23 -16.91
N VAL A 319 -31.66 -15.64 -17.66
CA VAL A 319 -31.11 -14.82 -18.74
C VAL A 319 -32.13 -14.64 -19.87
N ARG A 320 -32.74 -15.72 -20.34
CA ARG A 320 -33.73 -15.70 -21.45
C ARG A 320 -34.97 -14.88 -21.11
N ASP A 321 -35.48 -15.02 -19.88
CA ASP A 321 -36.78 -14.47 -19.48
C ASP A 321 -36.67 -13.00 -19.00
N THR A 322 -35.44 -12.50 -18.77
CA THR A 322 -35.20 -11.14 -18.33
C THR A 322 -34.46 -10.32 -19.41
N PRO A 323 -35.17 -9.49 -20.18
CA PRO A 323 -34.53 -8.65 -21.18
C PRO A 323 -33.51 -7.65 -20.59
N VAL A 324 -32.54 -7.22 -21.40
CA VAL A 324 -31.56 -6.20 -21.04
C VAL A 324 -31.86 -4.90 -21.79
N ALA A 325 -32.00 -3.80 -21.08
CA ALA A 325 -32.23 -2.48 -21.66
C ALA A 325 -30.92 -1.90 -22.24
N CYS A 326 -30.98 -1.45 -23.47
CA CYS A 326 -29.92 -0.76 -24.18
C CYS A 326 -30.46 0.55 -24.78
N GLY A 327 -30.44 1.65 -24.02
CA GLY A 327 -31.09 2.90 -24.42
C GLY A 327 -32.62 2.70 -24.52
N ASP A 328 -33.21 3.05 -25.64
CA ASP A 328 -34.66 2.93 -25.88
C ASP A 328 -35.10 1.51 -26.31
N HIS A 329 -34.16 0.59 -26.45
CA HIS A 329 -34.41 -0.78 -26.88
C HIS A 329 -34.20 -1.78 -25.73
N SER A 330 -34.87 -2.93 -25.84
CA SER A 330 -34.74 -4.02 -24.88
C SER A 330 -34.47 -5.32 -25.61
N HIS A 331 -33.37 -6.00 -25.27
CA HIS A 331 -32.89 -7.19 -25.96
C HIS A 331 -33.08 -8.44 -25.12
N ARG A 332 -33.69 -9.47 -25.73
CA ARG A 332 -33.71 -10.82 -25.17
C ARG A 332 -32.50 -11.58 -25.71
N VAL A 333 -31.71 -12.12 -24.83
CA VAL A 333 -30.54 -12.92 -25.17
C VAL A 333 -30.68 -14.30 -24.55
N THR A 334 -30.04 -15.29 -25.14
CA THR A 334 -30.04 -16.68 -24.64
C THR A 334 -28.62 -17.17 -24.39
N LEU A 335 -28.48 -18.19 -23.59
CA LEU A 335 -27.23 -18.88 -23.31
C LEU A 335 -27.27 -20.31 -23.79
N SER A 336 -26.22 -20.74 -24.46
CA SER A 336 -25.89 -22.16 -24.59
C SER A 336 -24.91 -22.52 -23.48
N ILE A 337 -25.13 -23.65 -22.80
CA ILE A 337 -24.34 -24.06 -21.63
C ILE A 337 -23.92 -25.51 -21.78
N GLY A 338 -22.62 -25.76 -21.60
CA GLY A 338 -22.07 -27.11 -21.47
C GLY A 338 -21.61 -27.37 -20.06
N VAL A 339 -21.98 -28.52 -19.50
CA VAL A 339 -21.65 -28.91 -18.13
C VAL A 339 -20.88 -30.23 -18.12
N SER A 340 -19.85 -30.34 -17.28
CA SER A 340 -19.14 -31.62 -17.05
C SER A 340 -18.83 -31.79 -15.59
N SER A 341 -18.92 -33.05 -15.11
CA SER A 341 -18.43 -33.42 -13.77
C SER A 341 -16.93 -33.72 -13.81
N GLY A 342 -16.29 -33.61 -12.66
CA GLY A 342 -14.90 -33.95 -12.42
C GLY A 342 -14.72 -34.54 -11.03
N VAL A 343 -13.63 -35.26 -10.87
CA VAL A 343 -13.17 -35.80 -9.59
C VAL A 343 -11.79 -35.24 -9.25
N ALA A 344 -11.38 -35.37 -8.02
CA ALA A 344 -10.07 -34.93 -7.53
C ALA A 344 -8.97 -35.91 -8.00
N ASP A 345 -8.56 -35.82 -9.27
CA ASP A 345 -7.56 -36.66 -9.93
C ASP A 345 -6.41 -35.88 -10.60
N GLY A 346 -6.37 -34.57 -10.35
CA GLY A 346 -5.40 -33.64 -10.97
C GLY A 346 -5.71 -33.27 -12.43
N ALA A 347 -6.82 -33.75 -12.98
CA ALA A 347 -7.13 -33.58 -14.41
C ALA A 347 -8.13 -32.48 -14.72
N SER A 348 -8.15 -31.39 -13.95
CA SER A 348 -9.11 -30.27 -14.11
C SER A 348 -9.23 -29.74 -15.54
N ARG A 349 -8.14 -29.72 -16.32
CA ARG A 349 -8.17 -29.33 -17.74
C ARG A 349 -9.04 -30.25 -18.61
N ARG A 350 -9.14 -31.54 -18.28
CA ARG A 350 -10.02 -32.48 -19.00
C ARG A 350 -11.48 -32.17 -18.77
N VAL A 351 -11.83 -31.79 -17.53
CA VAL A 351 -13.20 -31.40 -17.16
C VAL A 351 -13.63 -30.16 -17.91
N VAL A 352 -12.76 -29.13 -17.95
CA VAL A 352 -13.01 -27.90 -18.73
C VAL A 352 -13.22 -28.22 -20.20
N LYS A 353 -12.37 -29.06 -20.80
CA LYS A 353 -12.52 -29.46 -22.19
C LYS A 353 -13.84 -30.19 -22.47
N ARG A 354 -14.27 -31.07 -21.57
CA ARG A 354 -15.57 -31.76 -21.72
C ARG A 354 -16.76 -30.83 -21.58
N ALA A 355 -16.68 -29.82 -20.71
CA ALA A 355 -17.68 -28.78 -20.63
C ALA A 355 -17.74 -27.96 -21.94
N ASP A 356 -16.60 -27.67 -22.54
CA ASP A 356 -16.51 -26.99 -23.85
C ASP A 356 -17.11 -27.86 -24.97
N ASP A 357 -16.80 -29.17 -25.02
CA ASP A 357 -17.39 -30.11 -25.95
C ASP A 357 -18.93 -30.22 -25.79
N ALA A 358 -19.44 -30.16 -24.53
CA ALA A 358 -20.88 -30.15 -24.25
C ALA A 358 -21.52 -28.81 -24.68
N LEU A 359 -20.83 -27.68 -24.52
CA LEU A 359 -21.27 -26.38 -25.03
C LEU A 359 -21.39 -26.40 -26.57
N TYR A 360 -20.44 -27.00 -27.23
CA TYR A 360 -20.48 -27.18 -28.69
C TYR A 360 -21.73 -28.00 -29.10
N ASP A 361 -22.04 -29.10 -28.41
CA ASP A 361 -23.28 -29.87 -28.64
C ASP A 361 -24.54 -29.02 -28.42
N ALA A 362 -24.57 -28.19 -27.36
CA ALA A 362 -25.69 -27.27 -27.14
C ALA A 362 -25.91 -26.30 -28.30
N LYS A 363 -24.83 -25.72 -28.85
CA LYS A 363 -24.88 -24.82 -30.00
C LYS A 363 -25.38 -25.53 -31.26
N LEU A 364 -24.89 -26.77 -31.53
CA LEU A 364 -25.32 -27.56 -32.69
C LEU A 364 -26.79 -28.01 -32.60
N ALA A 365 -27.24 -28.34 -31.39
CA ALA A 365 -28.63 -28.79 -31.17
C ALA A 365 -29.67 -27.67 -31.27
N GLY A 366 -29.27 -26.42 -31.58
CA GLY A 366 -30.19 -25.29 -31.83
C GLY A 366 -30.11 -24.20 -30.77
N ARG A 367 -29.06 -24.17 -29.96
CA ARG A 367 -28.80 -23.14 -28.94
C ARG A 367 -29.86 -23.10 -27.80
N ASP A 368 -29.79 -22.09 -26.92
CA ASP A 368 -30.69 -21.86 -25.79
C ASP A 368 -30.99 -23.15 -25.01
N ARG A 369 -29.92 -23.86 -24.57
CA ARG A 369 -30.02 -25.12 -23.82
C ARG A 369 -28.79 -25.46 -23.01
N VAL A 370 -28.98 -26.42 -22.10
CA VAL A 370 -27.90 -27.04 -21.33
C VAL A 370 -27.63 -28.44 -21.89
N CYS A 371 -26.37 -28.76 -22.17
CA CYS A 371 -25.89 -30.11 -22.44
C CYS A 371 -24.93 -30.53 -21.34
N ALA A 372 -25.05 -31.79 -20.89
CA ALA A 372 -24.21 -32.32 -19.82
C ALA A 372 -23.42 -33.56 -20.30
N ARG A 373 -22.14 -33.63 -19.91
CA ARG A 373 -21.27 -34.78 -20.16
C ARG A 373 -20.71 -35.28 -18.81
N PRO A 374 -20.97 -36.54 -18.43
CA PRO A 374 -20.40 -37.11 -17.21
C PRO A 374 -18.88 -37.25 -17.29
N TYR A 375 -18.25 -37.31 -16.11
CA TYR A 375 -16.86 -37.76 -16.02
C TYR A 375 -16.76 -39.22 -16.51
N ASP A 376 -15.89 -39.48 -17.47
CA ASP A 376 -15.59 -40.82 -17.97
C ASP A 376 -14.09 -41.08 -17.87
N ASP A 377 -13.69 -42.12 -17.18
CA ASP A 377 -12.30 -42.49 -16.97
C ASP A 377 -11.60 -43.01 -18.26
N ALA A 378 -12.36 -43.26 -19.33
CA ALA A 378 -11.80 -43.65 -20.60
C ALA A 378 -10.92 -42.54 -21.20
N PRO A 379 -9.63 -42.82 -21.54
CA PRO A 379 -8.84 -41.85 -22.27
C PRO A 379 -9.53 -41.53 -23.60
N THR A 380 -9.87 -40.26 -23.83
CA THR A 380 -10.37 -39.80 -25.15
C THR A 380 -9.36 -40.21 -26.20
N ALA A 381 -9.76 -41.13 -27.09
CA ALA A 381 -8.92 -41.50 -28.24
C ALA A 381 -8.61 -40.18 -29.02
N PRO A 382 -7.36 -39.99 -29.47
CA PRO A 382 -7.02 -38.79 -30.23
C PRO A 382 -7.88 -38.74 -31.49
N THR A 383 -8.61 -37.65 -31.66
CA THR A 383 -9.40 -37.34 -32.86
C THR A 383 -8.44 -37.49 -34.06
N PRO A 384 -8.72 -38.35 -35.06
CA PRO A 384 -7.87 -38.48 -36.22
C PRO A 384 -7.76 -37.15 -36.95
N VAL A 385 -6.56 -36.62 -37.07
CA VAL A 385 -6.26 -35.45 -37.90
C VAL A 385 -6.48 -35.86 -39.34
N VAL A 386 -7.61 -35.47 -39.90
CA VAL A 386 -7.86 -35.58 -41.35
C VAL A 386 -6.90 -34.57 -42.01
N ARG A 387 -5.79 -35.11 -42.50
CA ARG A 387 -4.92 -34.37 -43.43
C ARG A 387 -5.67 -34.33 -44.76
N GLY A 388 -6.26 -33.20 -45.09
CA GLY A 388 -6.73 -32.93 -46.42
C GLY A 388 -5.56 -32.98 -47.41
N ARG A 389 -5.80 -33.68 -48.53
CA ARG A 389 -4.97 -33.65 -49.73
C ARG A 389 -5.16 -32.36 -50.48
#